data_2dbb33c3deb86b62fd210d8020f23415
#
_entry.id   2dbb33c3deb86b62fd210d8020f23415
#
_cell.length_a   1.000
_cell.length_b   1.000
_cell.length_c   1.000
_cell.angle_alpha   90.00
_cell.angle_beta   90.00
_cell.angle_gamma   90.00
#
_symmetry.space_group_name_H-M   'P 1'
#
loop_
_entity.id
_entity.type
_entity.pdbx_description
1 polymer ?
#
loop_
_entity_poly.entity_id
_entity_poly.type
_entity_poly.pdbx_seq_one_letter_code
_entity_poly.pdbx_strand_id
1 'polypeptide(L)'
;MSRVPLLLESIRYVDGEPELLPLHQERVDRSLAFYGVTPHWRLADYLAQYPCPASLVGVVKCRLLYDAEPLEVGYAPYHRRTIGLLRAVAAPALDYHLKWADREALQALLELRGEADEIVIVNGEGLLTDSSYTNIALRQGNRWYTPRVPLLEGVQRAHLIAEGVLTPRDIPLVTLPTYDRIALINAMMPWAERIELEVRGVKRLL
;
A
#
# COMPACT_ATOMS: atom_id res chain seq x y z
N MET A 1 -16.81 -23.41 7.35
CA MET A 1 -16.43 -21.98 7.26
C MET A 1 -14.98 -21.91 6.82
N SER A 2 -14.67 -21.16 5.78
CA SER A 2 -13.29 -20.95 5.34
C SER A 2 -12.54 -20.20 6.44
N ARG A 3 -11.37 -20.70 6.85
CA ARG A 3 -10.54 -20.01 7.88
C ARG A 3 -10.05 -18.69 7.30
N VAL A 4 -10.20 -17.60 8.03
CA VAL A 4 -9.63 -16.30 7.63
C VAL A 4 -8.11 -16.47 7.57
N PRO A 5 -7.46 -16.17 6.43
CA PRO A 5 -6.00 -16.21 6.36
C PRO A 5 -5.39 -15.08 7.20
N LEU A 6 -4.12 -15.19 7.48
CA LEU A 6 -3.41 -14.16 8.25
C LEU A 6 -3.32 -12.85 7.43
N LEU A 7 -3.86 -11.81 8.01
CA LEU A 7 -3.91 -10.44 7.48
C LEU A 7 -2.97 -9.54 8.28
N LEU A 8 -2.63 -8.38 7.73
CA LEU A 8 -1.78 -7.44 8.43
C LEU A 8 -2.21 -5.98 8.23
N GLU A 9 -2.01 -5.18 9.27
CA GLU A 9 -2.01 -3.72 9.18
C GLU A 9 -0.59 -3.16 9.38
N SER A 10 -0.32 -2.05 8.70
CA SER A 10 0.90 -1.26 8.90
C SER A 10 0.45 0.18 9.14
N ILE A 11 0.50 0.61 10.38
CA ILE A 11 -0.02 1.89 10.86
C ILE A 11 1.16 2.78 11.20
N ARG A 12 1.15 4.00 10.68
CA ARG A 12 2.14 5.02 10.99
C ARG A 12 1.81 5.64 12.34
N TYR A 13 2.81 5.69 13.19
CA TYR A 13 2.79 6.42 14.46
C TYR A 13 3.76 7.59 14.39
N VAL A 14 3.35 8.72 14.91
CA VAL A 14 4.18 9.91 15.12
C VAL A 14 3.94 10.40 16.54
N ASP A 15 5.03 10.59 17.28
CA ASP A 15 4.97 11.05 18.68
C ASP A 15 4.02 10.23 19.56
N GLY A 16 3.96 8.93 19.31
CA GLY A 16 3.12 7.98 20.05
C GLY A 16 1.67 7.85 19.56
N GLU A 17 1.24 8.65 18.60
CA GLU A 17 -0.13 8.67 18.07
C GLU A 17 -0.27 7.99 16.72
N PRO A 18 -1.30 7.14 16.49
CA PRO A 18 -1.55 6.49 15.22
C PRO A 18 -2.21 7.43 14.21
N GLU A 19 -1.71 7.46 12.98
CA GLU A 19 -2.32 8.20 11.89
C GLU A 19 -3.31 7.33 11.09
N LEU A 20 -4.35 7.95 10.56
CA LEU A 20 -5.38 7.35 9.68
C LEU A 20 -6.06 6.10 10.29
N LEU A 21 -6.12 6.01 11.62
CA LEU A 21 -6.66 4.84 12.31
C LEU A 21 -8.09 4.47 11.89
N PRO A 22 -9.03 5.42 11.65
CA PRO A 22 -10.36 5.10 11.14
C PRO A 22 -10.32 4.35 9.79
N LEU A 23 -9.47 4.78 8.84
CA LEU A 23 -9.35 4.12 7.54
C LEU A 23 -8.68 2.73 7.64
N HIS A 24 -7.78 2.54 8.59
CA HIS A 24 -7.24 1.22 8.93
C HIS A 24 -8.34 0.31 9.46
N GLN A 25 -9.22 0.81 10.36
CA GLN A 25 -10.37 0.06 10.87
C GLN A 25 -11.32 -0.33 9.74
N GLU A 26 -11.67 0.59 8.85
CA GLU A 26 -12.51 0.30 7.69
C GLU A 26 -11.92 -0.81 6.81
N ARG A 27 -10.60 -0.85 6.62
CA ARG A 27 -9.95 -1.91 5.86
C ARG A 27 -10.01 -3.26 6.60
N VAL A 28 -9.81 -3.28 7.90
CA VAL A 28 -10.00 -4.48 8.73
C VAL A 28 -11.43 -4.99 8.58
N ASP A 29 -12.42 -4.11 8.73
CA ASP A 29 -13.84 -4.46 8.65
C ASP A 29 -14.19 -5.04 7.27
N ARG A 30 -13.73 -4.42 6.17
CA ARG A 30 -13.92 -4.94 4.80
C ARG A 30 -13.23 -6.28 4.58
N SER A 31 -12.01 -6.43 5.09
CA SER A 31 -11.23 -7.66 4.91
C SER A 31 -11.88 -8.84 5.63
N LEU A 32 -12.40 -8.63 6.83
CA LEU A 32 -13.11 -9.66 7.59
C LEU A 32 -14.49 -9.96 6.99
N ALA A 33 -15.21 -8.92 6.55
CA ALA A 33 -16.50 -9.08 5.86
C ALA A 33 -16.40 -9.93 4.59
N PHE A 34 -15.28 -9.86 3.85
CA PHE A 34 -15.02 -10.73 2.69
C PHE A 34 -15.05 -12.22 3.06
N TYR A 35 -14.66 -12.58 4.27
CA TYR A 35 -14.73 -13.94 4.81
C TYR A 35 -16.02 -14.22 5.60
N GLY A 36 -16.99 -13.30 5.60
CA GLY A 36 -18.25 -13.43 6.34
C GLY A 36 -18.10 -13.28 7.85
N VAL A 37 -17.02 -12.61 8.31
CA VAL A 37 -16.76 -12.34 9.71
C VAL A 37 -17.06 -10.88 10.03
N THR A 38 -17.84 -10.65 11.11
CA THR A 38 -18.03 -9.31 11.68
C THR A 38 -17.12 -9.20 12.90
N PRO A 39 -16.13 -8.28 12.89
CA PRO A 39 -15.24 -8.13 14.03
C PRO A 39 -16.01 -7.60 15.25
N HIS A 40 -15.74 -8.16 16.43
CA HIS A 40 -16.24 -7.66 17.72
C HIS A 40 -15.18 -6.86 18.49
N TRP A 41 -14.06 -6.56 17.84
CA TRP A 41 -12.96 -5.76 18.38
C TRP A 41 -12.72 -4.53 17.50
N ARG A 42 -12.08 -3.53 18.10
CA ARG A 42 -11.69 -2.30 17.40
C ARG A 42 -10.19 -2.09 17.52
N LEU A 43 -9.59 -1.57 16.43
CA LEU A 43 -8.15 -1.24 16.42
C LEU A 43 -7.76 -0.32 17.56
N ALA A 44 -8.55 0.73 17.81
CA ALA A 44 -8.27 1.70 18.87
C ALA A 44 -8.19 1.02 20.26
N ASP A 45 -9.17 0.15 20.55
CA ASP A 45 -9.25 -0.53 21.85
C ASP A 45 -8.12 -1.55 22.04
N TYR A 46 -7.76 -2.26 20.97
CA TYR A 46 -6.66 -3.21 20.99
C TYR A 46 -5.31 -2.51 21.13
N LEU A 47 -5.06 -1.47 20.34
CA LEU A 47 -3.79 -0.73 20.37
C LEU A 47 -3.62 0.06 21.69
N ALA A 48 -4.70 0.47 22.35
CA ALA A 48 -4.64 1.08 23.68
C ALA A 48 -4.13 0.11 24.75
N GLN A 49 -4.36 -1.20 24.60
CA GLN A 49 -3.84 -2.23 25.50
C GLN A 49 -2.35 -2.54 25.27
N TYR A 50 -1.86 -2.26 24.05
CA TYR A 50 -0.48 -2.50 23.62
C TYR A 50 0.11 -1.21 23.02
N PRO A 51 0.31 -0.16 23.82
CA PRO A 51 0.72 1.14 23.34
C PRO A 51 2.13 1.13 22.71
N CYS A 52 2.37 2.08 21.80
CA CYS A 52 3.69 2.29 21.24
C CYS A 52 4.69 2.57 22.38
N PRO A 53 5.82 1.84 22.43
CA PRO A 53 6.84 2.08 23.47
C PRO A 53 7.36 3.52 23.43
N ALA A 54 7.38 4.22 24.57
CA ALA A 54 7.87 5.60 24.69
C ALA A 54 9.36 5.78 24.30
N SER A 55 10.12 4.68 24.26
CA SER A 55 11.51 4.68 23.78
C SER A 55 11.66 4.81 22.28
N LEU A 56 10.58 4.59 21.51
CA LEU A 56 10.57 4.76 20.05
C LEU A 56 10.12 6.19 19.71
N VAL A 57 11.05 6.96 19.15
CA VAL A 57 10.81 8.36 18.77
C VAL A 57 10.76 8.52 17.25
N GLY A 58 10.11 9.60 16.78
CA GLY A 58 9.95 9.90 15.37
C GLY A 58 8.89 9.01 14.70
N VAL A 59 9.13 8.61 13.45
CA VAL A 59 8.18 7.78 12.71
C VAL A 59 8.35 6.32 13.08
N VAL A 60 7.30 5.74 13.65
CA VAL A 60 7.27 4.34 14.08
C VAL A 60 6.24 3.59 13.26
N LYS A 61 6.60 2.40 12.82
CA LYS A 61 5.70 1.46 12.15
C LYS A 61 5.11 0.50 13.18
N CYS A 62 3.82 0.60 13.40
CA CYS A 62 3.05 -0.44 14.06
C CYS A 62 2.67 -1.50 13.03
N ARG A 63 3.00 -2.76 13.30
CA ARG A 63 2.59 -3.93 12.52
C ARG A 63 1.64 -4.77 13.35
N LEU A 64 0.38 -4.83 12.95
CA LEU A 64 -0.63 -5.69 13.55
C LEU A 64 -0.89 -6.88 12.65
N LEU A 65 -0.79 -8.09 13.18
CA LEU A 65 -1.27 -9.32 12.55
C LEU A 65 -2.62 -9.72 13.12
N TYR A 66 -3.52 -10.15 12.26
CA TYR A 66 -4.85 -10.60 12.66
C TYR A 66 -5.40 -11.64 11.66
N ASP A 67 -6.29 -12.48 12.15
CA ASP A 67 -7.25 -13.25 11.36
C ASP A 67 -8.67 -12.76 11.73
N ALA A 68 -9.55 -13.61 12.25
CA ALA A 68 -10.81 -13.13 12.84
C ALA A 68 -10.58 -12.27 14.11
N GLU A 69 -9.45 -12.49 14.79
CA GLU A 69 -9.01 -11.81 16.01
C GLU A 69 -7.65 -11.15 15.81
N PRO A 70 -7.33 -10.10 16.57
CA PRO A 70 -5.97 -9.59 16.65
C PRO A 70 -5.06 -10.63 17.32
N LEU A 71 -3.90 -10.88 16.71
CA LEU A 71 -2.97 -11.93 17.14
C LEU A 71 -1.67 -11.38 17.70
N GLU A 72 -1.08 -10.40 17.03
CA GLU A 72 0.23 -9.86 17.37
C GLU A 72 0.33 -8.40 16.97
N VAL A 73 0.90 -7.57 17.84
CA VAL A 73 1.27 -6.20 17.52
C VAL A 73 2.76 -5.98 17.82
N GLY A 74 3.45 -5.33 16.91
CA GLY A 74 4.85 -4.97 17.08
C GLY A 74 5.13 -3.56 16.58
N TYR A 75 6.12 -2.91 17.16
CA TYR A 75 6.54 -1.56 16.84
C TYR A 75 8.01 -1.51 16.47
N ALA A 76 8.35 -0.77 15.43
CA ALA A 76 9.73 -0.56 15.02
C ALA A 76 9.91 0.83 14.40
N PRO A 77 11.10 1.45 14.53
CA PRO A 77 11.42 2.66 13.78
C PRO A 77 11.19 2.43 12.28
N TYR A 78 10.62 3.42 11.60
CA TYR A 78 10.40 3.34 10.17
C TYR A 78 11.45 4.11 9.40
N HIS A 79 12.08 3.44 8.44
CA HIS A 79 13.00 4.04 7.50
C HIS A 79 12.45 3.89 6.08
N ARG A 80 12.21 5.03 5.42
CA ARG A 80 11.76 5.04 4.03
C ARG A 80 12.86 4.49 3.13
N ARG A 81 12.50 3.62 2.21
CA ARG A 81 13.41 3.10 1.19
C ARG A 81 13.78 4.21 0.19
N THR A 82 14.98 4.17 -0.33
CA THR A 82 15.39 4.98 -1.49
C THR A 82 15.07 4.19 -2.75
N ILE A 83 14.27 4.77 -3.63
CA ILE A 83 13.90 4.19 -4.93
C ILE A 83 14.22 5.23 -6.00
N GLY A 84 15.07 4.87 -6.95
CA GLY A 84 15.49 5.72 -8.07
C GLY A 84 15.07 5.16 -9.43
N LEU A 85 14.79 3.86 -9.50
CA LEU A 85 14.49 3.17 -10.74
C LEU A 85 13.36 2.16 -10.54
N LEU A 86 12.38 2.20 -11.42
CA LEU A 86 11.24 1.29 -11.44
C LEU A 86 11.27 0.39 -12.67
N ARG A 87 10.70 -0.80 -12.57
CA ARG A 87 10.46 -1.69 -13.69
C ARG A 87 8.99 -2.10 -13.78
N ALA A 88 8.37 -1.94 -14.94
CA ALA A 88 7.03 -2.47 -15.18
C ALA A 88 7.10 -4.00 -15.38
N VAL A 89 6.30 -4.74 -14.61
CA VAL A 89 6.26 -6.21 -14.63
C VAL A 89 4.82 -6.67 -14.80
N ALA A 90 4.57 -7.53 -15.79
CA ALA A 90 3.24 -8.08 -16.02
C ALA A 90 2.94 -9.20 -15.00
N ALA A 91 1.77 -9.13 -14.39
CA ALA A 91 1.28 -10.11 -13.43
C ALA A 91 -0.25 -10.33 -13.61
N PRO A 92 -0.67 -10.94 -14.74
CA PRO A 92 -2.08 -11.00 -15.12
C PRO A 92 -2.95 -11.83 -14.17
N ALA A 93 -2.37 -12.75 -13.43
CA ALA A 93 -3.07 -13.64 -12.50
C ALA A 93 -2.79 -13.33 -11.02
N LEU A 94 -2.10 -12.23 -10.72
CA LEU A 94 -1.82 -11.87 -9.34
C LEU A 94 -3.10 -11.42 -8.64
N ASP A 95 -3.41 -12.08 -7.53
CA ASP A 95 -4.41 -11.64 -6.58
C ASP A 95 -3.74 -11.21 -5.28
N TYR A 96 -3.96 -9.97 -4.88
CA TYR A 96 -3.56 -9.39 -3.60
C TYR A 96 -4.54 -8.28 -3.17
N HIS A 97 -5.85 -8.51 -3.43
CA HIS A 97 -6.89 -7.51 -3.14
C HIS A 97 -7.11 -7.27 -1.64
N LEU A 98 -6.68 -8.22 -0.80
CA LEU A 98 -6.60 -8.06 0.66
C LEU A 98 -5.13 -7.98 1.10
N LYS A 99 -4.90 -7.36 2.25
CA LYS A 99 -3.56 -7.19 2.79
C LYS A 99 -3.12 -8.44 3.57
N TRP A 100 -2.89 -9.54 2.83
CA TRP A 100 -2.40 -10.79 3.42
C TRP A 100 -0.99 -10.63 3.99
N ALA A 101 -0.73 -11.33 5.09
CA ALA A 101 0.60 -11.42 5.67
C ALA A 101 1.57 -12.22 4.78
N ASP A 102 1.03 -13.23 4.07
CA ASP A 102 1.75 -13.92 3.02
C ASP A 102 1.96 -13.01 1.81
N ARG A 103 3.22 -12.89 1.39
CA ARG A 103 3.66 -12.03 0.31
C ARG A 103 4.58 -12.76 -0.68
N GLU A 104 4.57 -14.09 -0.69
CA GLU A 104 5.47 -14.87 -1.56
C GLU A 104 5.29 -14.49 -3.04
N ALA A 105 4.05 -14.37 -3.52
CA ALA A 105 3.77 -13.98 -4.89
C ALA A 105 4.31 -12.56 -5.23
N LEU A 106 4.18 -11.60 -4.32
CA LEU A 106 4.74 -10.26 -4.49
C LEU A 106 6.27 -10.25 -4.44
N GLN A 107 6.88 -11.09 -3.60
CA GLN A 107 8.32 -11.24 -3.52
C GLN A 107 8.88 -11.88 -4.81
N ALA A 108 8.23 -12.91 -5.31
CA ALA A 108 8.61 -13.54 -6.58
C ALA A 108 8.55 -12.55 -7.75
N LEU A 109 7.54 -11.68 -7.79
CA LEU A 109 7.48 -10.62 -8.80
C LEU A 109 8.58 -9.57 -8.61
N LEU A 110 8.91 -9.22 -7.36
CA LEU A 110 9.97 -8.26 -7.09
C LEU A 110 11.34 -8.76 -7.58
N GLU A 111 11.59 -10.06 -7.61
CA GLU A 111 12.81 -10.64 -8.19
C GLU A 111 12.96 -10.34 -9.70
N LEU A 112 11.86 -10.07 -10.40
CA LEU A 112 11.87 -9.69 -11.81
C LEU A 112 12.30 -8.23 -12.04
N ARG A 113 12.57 -7.46 -10.98
CA ARG A 113 12.99 -6.05 -11.10
C ARG A 113 14.31 -5.86 -11.85
N GLY A 114 15.18 -6.89 -11.87
CA GLY A 114 16.53 -6.79 -12.41
C GLY A 114 17.35 -5.73 -11.67
N GLU A 115 17.88 -4.75 -12.41
CA GLU A 115 18.65 -3.62 -11.83
C GLU A 115 17.78 -2.50 -11.24
N ALA A 116 16.44 -2.59 -11.33
CA ALA A 116 15.57 -1.60 -10.72
C ALA A 116 15.45 -1.83 -9.20
N ASP A 117 15.10 -0.75 -8.49
CA ASP A 117 14.92 -0.81 -7.03
C ASP A 117 13.56 -1.40 -6.66
N GLU A 118 12.56 -1.22 -7.55
CA GLU A 118 11.19 -1.62 -7.29
C GLU A 118 10.45 -1.88 -8.62
N ILE A 119 9.30 -2.54 -8.55
CA ILE A 119 8.44 -2.84 -9.69
C ILE A 119 7.17 -1.99 -9.70
N VAL A 120 6.59 -1.83 -10.89
CA VAL A 120 5.22 -1.40 -11.10
C VAL A 120 4.47 -2.55 -11.76
N ILE A 121 3.41 -3.00 -11.14
CA ILE A 121 2.66 -4.20 -11.54
C ILE A 121 1.64 -3.82 -12.62
N VAL A 122 1.59 -4.63 -13.67
CA VAL A 122 0.65 -4.51 -14.80
C VAL A 122 -0.29 -5.71 -14.78
N ASN A 123 -1.58 -5.47 -14.70
CA ASN A 123 -2.59 -6.52 -14.68
C ASN A 123 -2.84 -7.14 -16.08
N GLY A 124 -3.76 -8.12 -16.17
CA GLY A 124 -4.09 -8.82 -17.40
C GLY A 124 -4.73 -7.95 -18.50
N GLU A 125 -5.22 -6.77 -18.16
CA GLU A 125 -5.77 -5.78 -19.10
C GLU A 125 -4.70 -4.79 -19.59
N GLY A 126 -3.46 -4.94 -19.17
CA GLY A 126 -2.36 -4.02 -19.49
C GLY A 126 -2.42 -2.72 -18.69
N LEU A 127 -3.19 -2.67 -17.60
CA LEU A 127 -3.32 -1.50 -16.73
C LEU A 127 -2.31 -1.55 -15.59
N LEU A 128 -1.74 -0.39 -15.26
CA LEU A 128 -0.93 -0.22 -14.05
C LEU A 128 -1.81 -0.37 -12.82
N THR A 129 -1.28 -1.02 -11.78
CA THR A 129 -1.98 -1.19 -10.50
C THR A 129 -1.19 -0.61 -9.33
N ASP A 130 -0.22 -1.34 -8.81
CA ASP A 130 0.56 -0.99 -7.61
C ASP A 130 2.05 -1.27 -7.82
N SER A 131 2.87 -0.99 -6.81
CA SER A 131 4.20 -1.59 -6.67
C SER A 131 4.13 -2.84 -5.78
N SER A 132 5.28 -3.43 -5.46
CA SER A 132 5.29 -4.57 -4.54
C SER A 132 4.80 -4.23 -3.12
N TYR A 133 4.81 -2.95 -2.70
CA TYR A 133 4.44 -2.55 -1.33
C TYR A 133 3.76 -1.17 -1.22
N THR A 134 3.51 -0.49 -2.34
CA THR A 134 2.86 0.83 -2.39
C THR A 134 1.78 0.87 -3.45
N ASN A 135 0.77 1.73 -3.26
CA ASN A 135 -0.01 2.21 -4.39
C ASN A 135 0.83 3.20 -5.20
N ILE A 136 0.40 3.49 -6.42
CA ILE A 136 1.06 4.46 -7.30
C ILE A 136 0.13 5.62 -7.61
N ALA A 137 0.74 6.78 -7.88
CA ALA A 137 0.06 7.92 -8.46
C ALA A 137 0.88 8.49 -9.61
N LEU A 138 0.24 8.94 -10.69
CA LEU A 138 0.89 9.52 -11.86
C LEU A 138 0.43 10.94 -12.09
N ARG A 139 1.37 11.84 -12.39
CA ARG A 139 1.07 13.25 -12.66
C ARG A 139 1.01 13.52 -14.16
N GLN A 140 -0.05 14.21 -14.56
CA GLN A 140 -0.19 14.77 -15.90
C GLN A 140 -0.58 16.25 -15.77
N GLY A 141 0.33 17.12 -16.15
CA GLY A 141 0.18 18.55 -15.87
C GLY A 141 0.10 18.84 -14.37
N ASN A 142 -0.97 19.48 -13.93
CA ASN A 142 -1.18 19.83 -12.52
C ASN A 142 -2.06 18.82 -11.74
N ARG A 143 -2.39 17.68 -12.32
CA ARG A 143 -3.29 16.70 -11.71
C ARG A 143 -2.58 15.39 -11.44
N TRP A 144 -2.95 14.76 -10.32
CA TRP A 144 -2.49 13.44 -9.94
C TRP A 144 -3.60 12.40 -10.11
N TYR A 145 -3.26 11.29 -10.73
CA TYR A 145 -4.15 10.16 -10.98
C TYR A 145 -3.60 8.92 -10.31
N THR A 146 -4.49 8.08 -9.81
CA THR A 146 -4.13 6.76 -9.27
C THR A 146 -4.93 5.68 -10.02
N PRO A 147 -4.40 4.46 -10.20
CA PRO A 147 -5.17 3.38 -10.81
C PRO A 147 -6.57 3.28 -10.22
N ARG A 148 -7.59 3.21 -11.08
CA ARG A 148 -8.99 3.07 -10.64
C ARG A 148 -9.18 1.82 -9.82
N VAL A 149 -8.64 0.70 -10.33
CA VAL A 149 -8.61 -0.59 -9.66
C VAL A 149 -7.17 -0.89 -9.27
N PRO A 150 -6.75 -0.57 -8.04
CA PRO A 150 -5.43 -0.94 -7.52
C PRO A 150 -5.41 -2.44 -7.25
N LEU A 151 -4.22 -3.00 -7.07
CA LEU A 151 -4.06 -4.35 -6.57
C LEU A 151 -4.54 -4.45 -5.11
N LEU A 152 -4.22 -3.45 -4.29
CA LEU A 152 -4.67 -3.32 -2.90
C LEU A 152 -5.29 -1.93 -2.68
N GLU A 153 -6.49 -1.87 -2.09
CA GLU A 153 -7.08 -0.61 -1.64
C GLU A 153 -6.34 -0.06 -0.41
N GLY A 154 -5.29 0.74 -0.67
CA GLY A 154 -4.42 1.28 0.37
C GLY A 154 -5.07 2.44 1.14
N VAL A 155 -4.81 2.49 2.46
CA VAL A 155 -5.34 3.51 3.38
C VAL A 155 -4.91 4.93 2.97
N GLN A 156 -3.63 5.14 2.66
CA GLN A 156 -3.14 6.45 2.21
C GLN A 156 -3.76 6.86 0.86
N ARG A 157 -3.93 5.90 -0.05
CA ARG A 157 -4.63 6.16 -1.33
C ARG A 157 -6.07 6.58 -1.09
N ALA A 158 -6.81 5.89 -0.22
CA ALA A 158 -8.19 6.22 0.12
C ALA A 158 -8.31 7.63 0.73
N HIS A 159 -7.44 7.97 1.67
CA HIS A 159 -7.33 9.30 2.25
C HIS A 159 -7.12 10.39 1.18
N LEU A 160 -6.13 10.21 0.30
CA LEU A 160 -5.80 11.19 -0.73
C LEU A 160 -6.89 11.34 -1.80
N ILE A 161 -7.68 10.32 -2.06
CA ILE A 161 -8.86 10.42 -2.92
C ILE A 161 -9.95 11.24 -2.23
N ALA A 162 -10.22 10.98 -0.95
CA ALA A 162 -11.21 11.72 -0.16
C ALA A 162 -10.86 13.21 -0.05
N GLU A 163 -9.57 13.55 0.07
CA GLU A 163 -9.06 14.92 0.08
C GLU A 163 -9.00 15.58 -1.32
N GLY A 164 -9.39 14.87 -2.39
CA GLY A 164 -9.35 15.38 -3.76
C GLY A 164 -7.95 15.55 -4.36
N VAL A 165 -6.92 15.03 -3.69
CA VAL A 165 -5.52 15.07 -4.17
C VAL A 165 -5.32 14.09 -5.33
N LEU A 166 -5.95 12.91 -5.28
CA LEU A 166 -5.86 11.88 -6.30
C LEU A 166 -7.20 11.65 -6.98
N THR A 167 -7.16 11.48 -8.30
CA THR A 167 -8.33 11.10 -9.10
C THR A 167 -8.15 9.67 -9.64
N PRO A 168 -9.05 8.72 -9.34
CA PRO A 168 -8.99 7.38 -9.91
C PRO A 168 -9.17 7.38 -11.43
N ARG A 169 -8.28 6.68 -12.15
CA ARG A 169 -8.28 6.57 -13.61
C ARG A 169 -7.73 5.22 -14.05
N ASP A 170 -8.24 4.66 -15.14
CA ASP A 170 -7.59 3.52 -15.79
C ASP A 170 -6.34 4.02 -16.49
N ILE A 171 -5.21 3.38 -16.21
CA ILE A 171 -3.89 3.84 -16.66
C ILE A 171 -3.21 2.70 -17.43
N PRO A 172 -3.45 2.59 -18.74
CA PRO A 172 -2.76 1.61 -19.58
C PRO A 172 -1.24 1.87 -19.59
N LEU A 173 -0.44 0.82 -19.49
CA LEU A 173 1.03 0.93 -19.55
C LEU A 173 1.50 1.70 -20.79
N VAL A 174 0.81 1.55 -21.92
CA VAL A 174 1.17 2.24 -23.17
C VAL A 174 1.03 3.76 -23.07
N THR A 175 0.18 4.26 -22.17
CA THR A 175 -0.01 5.71 -21.94
C THR A 175 0.99 6.30 -20.96
N LEU A 176 1.82 5.49 -20.29
CA LEU A 176 2.78 5.96 -19.31
C LEU A 176 3.64 7.15 -19.76
N PRO A 177 4.13 7.24 -21.02
CA PRO A 177 4.90 8.39 -21.50
C PRO A 177 4.14 9.73 -21.56
N THR A 178 2.82 9.72 -21.40
CA THR A 178 2.01 10.96 -21.35
C THR A 178 1.98 11.59 -19.95
N TYR A 179 2.57 10.93 -18.96
CA TYR A 179 2.70 11.43 -17.58
C TYR A 179 4.12 11.94 -17.33
N ASP A 180 4.24 12.92 -16.44
CA ASP A 180 5.52 13.54 -16.08
C ASP A 180 6.22 12.81 -14.93
N ARG A 181 5.43 12.44 -13.92
CA ARG A 181 5.91 11.89 -12.66
C ARG A 181 5.14 10.64 -12.27
N ILE A 182 5.80 9.76 -11.54
CA ILE A 182 5.20 8.67 -10.80
C ILE A 182 5.57 8.81 -9.33
N ALA A 183 4.58 8.64 -8.46
CA ALA A 183 4.75 8.65 -7.02
C ALA A 183 4.38 7.30 -6.42
N LEU A 184 5.14 6.86 -5.42
CA LEU A 184 4.87 5.69 -4.60
C LEU A 184 4.32 6.16 -3.25
N ILE A 185 3.19 5.61 -2.82
CA ILE A 185 2.45 6.03 -1.64
C ILE A 185 1.99 4.83 -0.81
N ASN A 186 2.06 4.92 0.49
CA ASN A 186 1.45 3.98 1.43
C ASN A 186 1.17 4.67 2.78
N ALA A 187 0.56 3.97 3.73
CA ALA A 187 0.19 4.53 5.03
C ALA A 187 1.38 5.04 5.86
N MET A 188 2.62 4.58 5.56
CA MET A 188 3.83 5.03 6.26
C MET A 188 4.39 6.34 5.71
N MET A 189 3.88 6.84 4.58
CA MET A 189 4.37 8.02 3.86
C MET A 189 3.22 8.99 3.62
N PRO A 190 3.10 10.09 4.38
CA PRO A 190 2.18 11.17 4.04
C PRO A 190 2.53 11.74 2.66
N TRP A 191 1.57 12.43 2.01
CA TRP A 191 1.76 12.92 0.64
C TRP A 191 3.03 13.75 0.44
N ALA A 192 3.40 14.55 1.43
CA ALA A 192 4.62 15.37 1.40
C ALA A 192 5.91 14.53 1.41
N GLU A 193 5.86 13.30 1.93
CA GLU A 193 7.00 12.39 2.06
C GLU A 193 7.00 11.27 1.00
N ARG A 194 6.10 11.32 0.00
CA ARG A 194 6.04 10.31 -1.06
C ARG A 194 7.37 10.14 -1.79
N ILE A 195 7.62 8.96 -2.30
CA ILE A 195 8.73 8.75 -3.22
C ILE A 195 8.26 9.18 -4.61
N GLU A 196 8.93 10.12 -5.25
CA GLU A 196 8.55 10.66 -6.55
C GLU A 196 9.70 10.54 -7.55
N LEU A 197 9.40 10.00 -8.74
CA LEU A 197 10.34 9.83 -9.84
C LEU A 197 9.77 10.45 -11.11
N GLU A 198 10.66 10.75 -12.06
CA GLU A 198 10.24 11.02 -13.44
C GLU A 198 9.80 9.72 -14.11
N VAL A 199 8.75 9.78 -14.92
CA VAL A 199 8.24 8.59 -15.63
C VAL A 199 9.30 7.95 -16.55
N ARG A 200 10.25 8.73 -17.08
CA ARG A 200 11.40 8.20 -17.85
C ARG A 200 12.31 7.24 -17.05
N GLY A 201 12.24 7.27 -15.71
CA GLY A 201 12.89 6.32 -14.82
C GLY A 201 12.14 4.99 -14.69
N VAL A 202 11.08 4.75 -15.46
CA VAL A 202 10.36 3.47 -15.48
C VAL A 202 10.82 2.65 -16.68
N LYS A 203 11.61 1.62 -16.41
CA LYS A 203 12.00 0.63 -17.45
C LYS A 203 10.80 -0.27 -17.79
N ARG A 204 10.56 -0.53 -19.06
CA ARG A 204 9.54 -1.49 -19.49
C ARG A 204 10.21 -2.85 -19.71
N LEU A 205 9.53 -3.94 -19.34
CA LEU A 205 9.80 -5.24 -19.94
C LEU A 205 9.39 -5.13 -21.43
N LEU A 206 10.34 -5.34 -22.33
CA LEU A 206 10.08 -5.52 -23.76
C LEU A 206 9.48 -6.91 -23.97
#